data_d082d1dea6f2d802cc08dc443c26f8bd
#
_entry.id   d082d1dea6f2d802cc08dc443c26f8bd
#
_cell.length_a   1.000
_cell.length_b   1.000
_cell.length_c   1.000
_cell.angle_alpha   90.00
_cell.angle_beta   90.00
_cell.angle_gamma   90.00
#
_symmetry.space_group_name_H-M   'P 1'
#
loop_
_entity.id
_entity.type
_entity.pdbx_description
1 polymer ?
#
loop_
_entity_poly.entity_id
_entity_poly.type
_entity_poly.pdbx_seq_one_letter_code
_entity_poly.pdbx_strand_id
1 'polypeptide(L)'
;MNSIDDNLIKSYVANGYSLVIFPEGIRNAHSSIRRFHKGAFLLAERYQLDIQPFIIHGLNMVLPRNSIQVFPGQITVKAYQRIRNEAQLSYAELTSQTCDFYRQEYARIARKIETAAYYSPLVLDRYRYKGEEIFRAVRKNLKNNNNYTKAVDTIDEHAVVLVKHGGYGEFALLYALVHRQTKVLVYETDENRKALLTYCAQDLIDNLEVIDSLTIEQEGHNDLKVFSL
;
A
#
# COMPACT_ATOMS: atom_id res chain seq x y z
N MET A 1 -26.62 3.74 12.88
CA MET A 1 -25.93 2.45 13.06
C MET A 1 -27.02 1.45 13.41
N ASN A 2 -27.41 0.58 12.46
CA ASN A 2 -28.43 -0.42 12.75
C ASN A 2 -27.90 -1.29 13.89
N SER A 3 -28.68 -1.37 14.99
CA SER A 3 -28.36 -2.27 16.11
C SER A 3 -28.34 -3.69 15.56
N ILE A 4 -27.20 -4.35 15.61
CA ILE A 4 -27.11 -5.77 15.29
C ILE A 4 -27.98 -6.47 16.34
N ASP A 5 -28.91 -7.30 15.89
CA ASP A 5 -29.79 -8.04 16.81
C ASP A 5 -28.96 -9.01 17.68
N ASP A 6 -28.86 -8.67 18.96
CA ASP A 6 -28.08 -9.42 19.94
C ASP A 6 -28.55 -10.89 20.06
N ASN A 7 -29.86 -11.12 19.93
CA ASN A 7 -30.44 -12.46 20.00
C ASN A 7 -30.03 -13.31 18.80
N LEU A 8 -29.95 -12.68 17.62
CA LEU A 8 -29.50 -13.35 16.40
C LEU A 8 -28.03 -13.78 16.51
N ILE A 9 -27.15 -12.90 17.01
CA ILE A 9 -25.74 -13.26 17.22
C ILE A 9 -25.60 -14.39 18.25
N LYS A 10 -26.30 -14.30 19.38
CA LYS A 10 -26.32 -15.39 20.37
C LYS A 10 -26.72 -16.72 19.76
N SER A 11 -27.76 -16.72 18.93
CA SER A 11 -28.24 -17.93 18.27
C SER A 11 -27.16 -18.51 17.35
N TYR A 12 -26.49 -17.70 16.54
CA TYR A 12 -25.42 -18.19 15.67
C TYR A 12 -24.24 -18.76 16.46
N VAL A 13 -23.78 -18.04 17.49
CA VAL A 13 -22.67 -18.49 18.33
C VAL A 13 -23.02 -19.80 19.06
N ALA A 14 -24.23 -19.90 19.62
CA ALA A 14 -24.68 -21.11 20.28
C ALA A 14 -24.78 -22.32 19.33
N ASN A 15 -25.04 -22.10 18.07
CA ASN A 15 -25.08 -23.13 17.03
C ASN A 15 -23.70 -23.41 16.38
N GLY A 16 -22.61 -22.86 16.94
CA GLY A 16 -21.25 -23.13 16.49
C GLY A 16 -20.80 -22.36 15.22
N TYR A 17 -21.55 -21.34 14.81
CA TYR A 17 -21.14 -20.49 13.69
C TYR A 17 -20.02 -19.54 14.06
N SER A 18 -19.13 -19.27 13.10
CA SER A 18 -18.11 -18.24 13.22
C SER A 18 -18.57 -16.93 12.59
N LEU A 19 -18.16 -15.81 13.19
CA LEU A 19 -18.44 -14.48 12.66
C LEU A 19 -17.24 -13.97 11.85
N VAL A 20 -17.44 -13.60 10.59
CA VAL A 20 -16.41 -12.96 9.78
C VAL A 20 -16.62 -11.45 9.81
N ILE A 21 -15.61 -10.72 10.28
CA ILE A 21 -15.68 -9.26 10.42
C ILE A 21 -14.43 -8.62 9.81
N PHE A 22 -14.63 -7.55 9.04
CA PHE A 22 -13.57 -6.70 8.53
C PHE A 22 -13.46 -5.46 9.44
N PRO A 23 -12.48 -5.42 10.37
CA PRO A 23 -12.45 -4.39 11.42
C PRO A 23 -12.12 -3.00 10.91
N GLU A 24 -11.56 -2.88 9.72
CA GLU A 24 -11.33 -1.58 9.05
C GLU A 24 -12.64 -0.94 8.52
N GLY A 25 -13.72 -1.72 8.36
CA GLY A 25 -15.02 -1.28 7.89
C GLY A 25 -15.11 -0.94 6.40
N ILE A 26 -13.99 -0.66 5.76
CA ILE A 26 -13.90 -0.34 4.33
C ILE A 26 -12.62 -0.94 3.73
N ARG A 27 -12.62 -1.13 2.41
CA ARG A 27 -11.38 -1.45 1.68
C ARG A 27 -10.45 -0.23 1.71
N ASN A 28 -9.19 -0.45 2.07
CA ASN A 28 -8.18 0.59 2.01
C ASN A 28 -7.68 0.79 0.57
N ALA A 29 -7.50 2.03 0.16
CA ALA A 29 -6.90 2.37 -1.13
C ALA A 29 -5.36 2.20 -1.11
N HIS A 30 -4.76 2.29 0.07
CA HIS A 30 -3.32 2.21 0.29
C HIS A 30 -2.90 0.87 0.87
N SER A 31 -1.65 0.47 0.64
CA SER A 31 -1.05 -0.73 1.23
C SER A 31 -0.68 -0.50 2.70
N SER A 32 -1.69 -0.33 3.54
CA SER A 32 -1.52 -0.09 4.98
C SER A 32 -2.74 -0.59 5.77
N ILE A 33 -2.56 -0.86 7.04
CA ILE A 33 -3.66 -1.21 7.95
C ILE A 33 -4.17 0.06 8.63
N ARG A 34 -5.46 0.33 8.45
CA ARG A 34 -6.15 1.46 9.08
C ARG A 34 -6.49 1.18 10.53
N ARG A 35 -7.06 2.18 11.21
CA ARG A 35 -7.60 2.03 12.55
C ARG A 35 -8.76 1.03 12.53
N PHE A 36 -8.78 0.12 13.48
CA PHE A 36 -9.86 -0.83 13.65
C PHE A 36 -11.06 -0.21 14.37
N HIS A 37 -12.26 -0.58 13.93
CA HIS A 37 -13.49 -0.33 14.65
C HIS A 37 -13.63 -1.32 15.81
N LYS A 38 -14.05 -0.82 16.95
CA LYS A 38 -14.14 -1.60 18.21
C LYS A 38 -15.22 -2.69 18.20
N GLY A 39 -16.18 -2.64 17.26
CA GLY A 39 -17.35 -3.51 17.26
C GLY A 39 -17.05 -5.01 17.25
N ALA A 40 -16.03 -5.44 16.45
CA ALA A 40 -15.61 -6.83 16.43
C ALA A 40 -15.09 -7.34 17.79
N PHE A 41 -14.32 -6.49 18.45
CA PHE A 41 -13.68 -6.80 19.73
C PHE A 41 -14.66 -6.75 20.90
N LEU A 42 -15.63 -5.85 20.85
CA LEU A 42 -16.75 -5.81 21.78
C LEU A 42 -17.58 -7.10 21.71
N LEU A 43 -17.82 -7.64 20.50
CA LEU A 43 -18.50 -8.92 20.32
C LEU A 43 -17.66 -10.08 20.87
N ALA A 44 -16.35 -10.08 20.61
CA ALA A 44 -15.44 -11.10 21.12
C ALA A 44 -15.42 -11.12 22.66
N GLU A 45 -15.33 -9.95 23.31
CA GLU A 45 -15.42 -9.83 24.77
C GLU A 45 -16.76 -10.31 25.30
N ARG A 46 -17.89 -9.77 24.74
CA ARG A 46 -19.24 -10.06 25.20
C ARG A 46 -19.62 -11.55 25.14
N TYR A 47 -19.20 -12.22 24.08
CA TYR A 47 -19.53 -13.63 23.85
C TYR A 47 -18.37 -14.57 24.12
N GLN A 48 -17.28 -14.07 24.70
CA GLN A 48 -16.05 -14.83 25.03
C GLN A 48 -15.54 -15.64 23.84
N LEU A 49 -15.51 -14.97 22.67
CA LEU A 49 -15.05 -15.58 21.41
C LEU A 49 -13.56 -15.36 21.21
N ASP A 50 -12.90 -16.39 20.74
CA ASP A 50 -11.54 -16.28 20.22
C ASP A 50 -11.53 -15.51 18.89
N ILE A 51 -10.44 -14.81 18.62
CA ILE A 51 -10.24 -14.10 17.36
C ILE A 51 -9.25 -14.90 16.50
N GLN A 52 -9.68 -15.30 15.30
CA GLN A 52 -8.81 -15.89 14.29
C GLN A 52 -8.37 -14.82 13.30
N PRO A 53 -7.11 -14.31 13.38
CA PRO A 53 -6.66 -13.26 12.50
C PRO A 53 -6.39 -13.79 11.09
N PHE A 54 -6.82 -13.02 10.07
CA PHE A 54 -6.47 -13.19 8.67
C PHE A 54 -6.01 -11.85 8.10
N ILE A 55 -4.87 -11.84 7.43
CA ILE A 55 -4.40 -10.67 6.70
C ILE A 55 -4.53 -10.94 5.20
N ILE A 56 -5.17 -10.01 4.50
CA ILE A 56 -5.32 -10.04 3.05
C ILE A 56 -4.43 -8.95 2.47
N HIS A 57 -3.46 -9.35 1.65
CA HIS A 57 -2.52 -8.44 0.96
C HIS A 57 -2.75 -8.50 -0.55
N GLY A 58 -2.62 -7.37 -1.24
CA GLY A 58 -2.74 -7.25 -2.70
C GLY A 58 -4.17 -7.03 -3.21
N LEU A 59 -5.18 -7.03 -2.35
CA LEU A 59 -6.57 -6.82 -2.78
C LEU A 59 -6.79 -5.45 -3.43
N ASN A 60 -6.11 -4.40 -2.96
CA ASN A 60 -6.15 -3.06 -3.52
C ASN A 60 -5.59 -2.98 -4.95
N MET A 61 -4.66 -3.87 -5.31
CA MET A 61 -4.10 -3.98 -6.66
C MET A 61 -5.06 -4.69 -7.62
N VAL A 62 -5.74 -5.74 -7.15
CA VAL A 62 -6.65 -6.54 -7.96
C VAL A 62 -8.03 -5.91 -8.07
N LEU A 63 -8.51 -5.31 -6.99
CA LEU A 63 -9.83 -4.65 -6.93
C LEU A 63 -9.69 -3.30 -6.21
N PRO A 64 -9.22 -2.24 -6.89
CA PRO A 64 -9.10 -0.92 -6.32
C PRO A 64 -10.43 -0.40 -5.75
N ARG A 65 -10.38 0.42 -4.70
CA ARG A 65 -11.57 0.86 -3.96
C ARG A 65 -12.63 1.54 -4.83
N ASN A 66 -12.20 2.38 -5.76
CA ASN A 66 -13.08 3.19 -6.61
C ASN A 66 -13.26 2.59 -8.02
N SER A 67 -12.91 1.32 -8.20
CA SER A 67 -13.04 0.61 -9.47
C SER A 67 -14.04 -0.54 -9.35
N ILE A 68 -14.84 -0.72 -10.38
CA ILE A 68 -15.62 -1.94 -10.62
C ILE A 68 -14.83 -2.94 -11.47
N GLN A 69 -13.71 -2.51 -12.03
CA GLN A 69 -12.85 -3.34 -12.86
C GLN A 69 -11.88 -4.13 -11.99
N VAL A 70 -11.78 -5.41 -12.27
CA VAL A 70 -10.80 -6.32 -11.65
C VAL A 70 -9.56 -6.36 -12.52
N PHE A 71 -8.39 -6.17 -11.91
CA PHE A 71 -7.09 -6.22 -12.57
C PHE A 71 -6.39 -7.54 -12.27
N PRO A 72 -5.60 -8.06 -13.22
CA PRO A 72 -4.72 -9.19 -12.95
C PRO A 72 -3.72 -8.85 -11.83
N GLY A 73 -3.60 -9.74 -10.85
CA GLY A 73 -2.68 -9.55 -9.74
C GLY A 73 -2.69 -10.71 -8.76
N GLN A 74 -1.83 -10.64 -7.76
CA GLN A 74 -1.71 -11.66 -6.72
C GLN A 74 -2.37 -11.17 -5.43
N ILE A 75 -3.24 -12.01 -4.87
CA ILE A 75 -3.79 -11.81 -3.53
C ILE A 75 -3.16 -12.87 -2.62
N THR A 76 -2.60 -12.42 -1.51
CA THR A 76 -2.05 -13.28 -0.47
C THR A 76 -2.96 -13.20 0.75
N VAL A 77 -3.46 -14.36 1.19
CA VAL A 77 -4.23 -14.48 2.45
C VAL A 77 -3.39 -15.27 3.43
N LYS A 78 -3.13 -14.69 4.59
CA LYS A 78 -2.36 -15.34 5.65
C LYS A 78 -3.19 -15.46 6.92
N ALA A 79 -3.37 -16.70 7.39
CA ALA A 79 -3.94 -17.01 8.69
C ALA A 79 -2.83 -16.98 9.77
N TYR A 80 -3.19 -16.51 10.95
CA TYR A 80 -2.28 -16.45 12.10
C TYR A 80 -2.83 -17.27 13.26
N GLN A 81 -2.03 -17.42 14.29
CA GLN A 81 -2.46 -18.12 15.50
C GLN A 81 -3.67 -17.40 16.12
N ARG A 82 -4.61 -18.19 16.60
CA ARG A 82 -5.82 -17.70 17.29
C ARG A 82 -5.44 -16.89 18.51
N ILE A 83 -6.04 -15.72 18.65
CA ILE A 83 -5.91 -14.85 19.83
C ILE A 83 -7.00 -15.25 20.81
N ARG A 84 -6.60 -15.75 21.97
CA ARG A 84 -7.45 -16.01 23.12
C ARG A 84 -7.29 -14.88 24.11
N ASN A 85 -8.38 -14.36 24.62
CA ASN A 85 -8.32 -13.30 25.63
C ASN A 85 -8.12 -13.87 27.06
N GLU A 86 -7.04 -14.66 27.22
CA GLU A 86 -6.70 -15.28 28.51
C GLU A 86 -6.33 -14.23 29.56
N ALA A 87 -5.78 -13.10 29.18
CA ALA A 87 -5.43 -11.96 30.04
C ALA A 87 -6.64 -11.10 30.42
N GLN A 88 -7.85 -11.44 30.00
CA GLN A 88 -9.10 -10.70 30.26
C GLN A 88 -8.99 -9.20 29.92
N LEU A 89 -8.28 -8.89 28.82
CA LEU A 89 -8.17 -7.53 28.31
C LEU A 89 -9.54 -6.98 27.93
N SER A 90 -9.73 -5.69 28.18
CA SER A 90 -10.91 -4.98 27.68
C SER A 90 -10.94 -4.98 26.17
N TYR A 91 -12.14 -4.85 25.57
CA TYR A 91 -12.27 -4.76 24.11
C TYR A 91 -11.42 -3.63 23.50
N ALA A 92 -11.16 -2.57 24.26
CA ALA A 92 -10.35 -1.43 23.80
C ALA A 92 -8.87 -1.80 23.69
N GLU A 93 -8.32 -2.45 24.71
CA GLU A 93 -6.94 -2.95 24.73
C GLU A 93 -6.74 -4.04 23.69
N LEU A 94 -7.67 -4.99 23.60
CA LEU A 94 -7.66 -6.05 22.59
C LEU A 94 -7.70 -5.48 21.17
N THR A 95 -8.49 -4.42 20.93
CA THR A 95 -8.52 -3.70 19.63
C THR A 95 -7.16 -3.12 19.30
N SER A 96 -6.52 -2.43 20.26
CA SER A 96 -5.22 -1.79 20.05
C SER A 96 -4.13 -2.81 19.75
N GLN A 97 -4.00 -3.82 20.61
CA GLN A 97 -2.99 -4.87 20.46
C GLN A 97 -3.16 -5.64 19.14
N THR A 98 -4.39 -5.99 18.77
CA THR A 98 -4.66 -6.67 17.50
C THR A 98 -4.36 -5.77 16.31
N CYS A 99 -4.70 -4.49 16.37
CA CYS A 99 -4.40 -3.54 15.29
C CYS A 99 -2.89 -3.39 15.10
N ASP A 100 -2.11 -3.30 16.16
CA ASP A 100 -0.66 -3.19 16.10
C ASP A 100 -0.01 -4.47 15.58
N PHE A 101 -0.50 -5.63 16.01
CA PHE A 101 -0.10 -6.92 15.43
C PHE A 101 -0.35 -6.98 13.92
N TYR A 102 -1.53 -6.56 13.45
CA TYR A 102 -1.85 -6.52 12.02
C TYR A 102 -0.93 -5.58 11.26
N ARG A 103 -0.62 -4.39 11.80
CA ARG A 103 0.30 -3.44 11.18
C ARG A 103 1.71 -4.02 11.01
N GLN A 104 2.23 -4.66 12.05
CA GLN A 104 3.55 -5.28 12.02
C GLN A 104 3.62 -6.43 11.00
N GLU A 105 2.63 -7.33 11.03
CA GLU A 105 2.60 -8.48 10.13
C GLU A 105 2.31 -8.07 8.68
N TYR A 106 1.46 -7.06 8.45
CA TYR A 106 1.23 -6.50 7.13
C TYR A 106 2.53 -5.89 6.56
N ALA A 107 3.23 -5.09 7.35
CA ALA A 107 4.52 -4.52 6.94
C ALA A 107 5.54 -5.61 6.62
N ARG A 108 5.55 -6.73 7.38
CA ARG A 108 6.42 -7.87 7.10
C ARG A 108 6.09 -8.59 5.80
N ILE A 109 4.80 -8.70 5.47
CA ILE A 109 4.34 -9.25 4.18
C ILE A 109 4.72 -8.29 3.05
N ALA A 110 4.42 -7.00 3.20
CA ALA A 110 4.69 -5.96 2.21
C ALA A 110 6.17 -5.92 1.83
N ARG A 111 7.09 -5.89 2.80
CA ARG A 111 8.55 -5.91 2.55
C ARG A 111 9.03 -7.09 1.70
N LYS A 112 8.31 -8.22 1.70
CA LYS A 112 8.66 -9.40 0.91
C LYS A 112 8.03 -9.43 -0.47
N ILE A 113 6.88 -8.81 -0.62
CA ILE A 113 6.05 -8.91 -1.83
C ILE A 113 6.11 -7.62 -2.65
N GLU A 114 6.08 -6.46 -1.99
CA GLU A 114 6.00 -5.14 -2.63
C GLU A 114 7.36 -4.70 -3.19
N THR A 115 7.78 -5.37 -4.24
CA THR A 115 9.01 -5.10 -5.00
C THR A 115 8.72 -4.27 -6.25
N ALA A 116 9.76 -3.85 -6.95
CA ALA A 116 9.63 -3.22 -8.27
C ALA A 116 8.83 -4.09 -9.24
N ALA A 117 9.06 -5.41 -9.24
CA ALA A 117 8.34 -6.35 -10.09
C ALA A 117 6.83 -6.41 -9.74
N TYR A 118 6.50 -6.32 -8.46
CA TYR A 118 5.11 -6.30 -7.98
C TYR A 118 4.35 -5.06 -8.49
N TYR A 119 4.97 -3.88 -8.47
CA TYR A 119 4.32 -2.63 -8.87
C TYR A 119 4.43 -2.29 -10.36
N SER A 120 5.35 -2.92 -11.11
CA SER A 120 5.55 -2.64 -12.54
C SER A 120 4.28 -2.74 -13.39
N PRO A 121 3.37 -3.72 -13.22
CA PRO A 121 2.13 -3.77 -13.98
C PRO A 121 1.21 -2.57 -13.70
N LEU A 122 1.14 -2.12 -12.44
CA LEU A 122 0.35 -0.95 -12.03
C LEU A 122 0.91 0.32 -12.65
N VAL A 123 2.22 0.53 -12.57
CA VAL A 123 2.88 1.68 -13.19
C VAL A 123 2.65 1.66 -14.70
N LEU A 124 2.84 0.53 -15.37
CA LEU A 124 2.62 0.41 -16.82
C LEU A 124 1.18 0.76 -17.21
N ASP A 125 0.19 0.38 -16.41
CA ASP A 125 -1.22 0.67 -16.68
C ASP A 125 -1.53 2.16 -16.67
N ARG A 126 -0.83 2.97 -15.86
CA ARG A 126 -0.96 4.44 -15.86
C ARG A 126 -0.61 5.09 -17.19
N TYR A 127 0.22 4.44 -18.00
CA TYR A 127 0.65 4.94 -19.32
C TYR A 127 -0.15 4.35 -20.49
N ARG A 128 -1.12 3.45 -20.24
CA ARG A 128 -1.84 2.69 -21.27
C ARG A 128 -2.45 3.56 -22.38
N TYR A 129 -2.98 4.73 -22.01
CA TYR A 129 -3.68 5.64 -22.93
C TYR A 129 -2.94 6.97 -23.13
N LYS A 130 -1.61 6.99 -22.94
CA LYS A 130 -0.79 8.20 -23.03
C LYS A 130 -0.03 8.33 -24.37
N GLY A 131 -0.35 7.48 -25.33
CA GLY A 131 0.32 7.39 -26.63
C GLY A 131 1.16 6.12 -26.75
N GLU A 132 1.15 5.57 -27.96
CA GLU A 132 1.78 4.27 -28.26
C GLU A 132 3.29 4.31 -28.05
N GLU A 133 3.95 5.41 -28.41
CA GLU A 133 5.39 5.60 -28.25
C GLU A 133 5.78 5.61 -26.76
N ILE A 134 5.08 6.41 -25.96
CA ILE A 134 5.29 6.50 -24.51
C ILE A 134 5.08 5.13 -23.87
N PHE A 135 3.97 4.48 -24.20
CA PHE A 135 3.65 3.16 -23.64
C PHE A 135 4.71 2.11 -23.96
N ARG A 136 5.22 2.08 -25.21
CA ARG A 136 6.30 1.16 -25.61
C ARG A 136 7.60 1.46 -24.88
N ALA A 137 7.96 2.72 -24.73
CA ALA A 137 9.18 3.13 -24.02
C ALA A 137 9.11 2.71 -22.54
N VAL A 138 8.03 3.07 -21.84
CA VAL A 138 7.81 2.69 -20.43
C VAL A 138 7.80 1.17 -20.27
N ARG A 139 7.10 0.44 -21.14
CA ARG A 139 7.08 -1.03 -21.11
C ARG A 139 8.46 -1.64 -21.28
N LYS A 140 9.28 -1.08 -22.20
CA LYS A 140 10.67 -1.53 -22.41
C LYS A 140 11.51 -1.30 -21.15
N ASN A 141 11.41 -0.12 -20.55
CA ASN A 141 12.18 0.23 -19.34
C ASN A 141 11.79 -0.64 -18.14
N LEU A 142 10.51 -0.85 -17.90
CA LEU A 142 10.03 -1.68 -16.80
C LEU A 142 10.34 -3.18 -16.98
N LYS A 143 10.39 -3.70 -18.22
CA LYS A 143 10.64 -5.13 -18.48
C LYS A 143 12.11 -5.48 -18.61
N ASN A 144 12.90 -4.64 -19.26
CA ASN A 144 14.25 -4.99 -19.71
C ASN A 144 15.35 -4.31 -18.89
N ASN A 145 15.01 -3.37 -18.01
CA ASN A 145 16.00 -2.62 -17.26
C ASN A 145 16.22 -3.24 -15.88
N ASN A 146 17.06 -4.27 -15.81
CA ASN A 146 17.48 -4.87 -14.52
C ASN A 146 18.09 -3.83 -13.57
N ASN A 147 18.61 -2.71 -14.08
CA ASN A 147 19.17 -1.66 -13.25
C ASN A 147 18.05 -0.87 -12.52
N TYR A 148 16.90 -0.65 -13.19
CA TYR A 148 15.73 -0.02 -12.55
C TYR A 148 15.24 -0.85 -11.37
N THR A 149 14.98 -2.13 -11.59
CA THR A 149 14.45 -3.02 -10.54
C THR A 149 15.44 -3.15 -9.39
N LYS A 150 16.72 -3.33 -9.67
CA LYS A 150 17.76 -3.38 -8.64
C LYS A 150 17.87 -2.09 -7.85
N ALA A 151 17.86 -0.94 -8.53
CA ALA A 151 17.94 0.36 -7.86
C ALA A 151 16.71 0.62 -6.97
N VAL A 152 15.52 0.21 -7.43
CA VAL A 152 14.29 0.34 -6.66
C VAL A 152 14.21 -0.66 -5.52
N ASP A 153 14.62 -1.91 -5.72
CA ASP A 153 14.53 -2.97 -4.70
C ASP A 153 15.66 -2.90 -3.64
N THR A 154 16.65 -2.02 -3.85
CA THR A 154 17.66 -1.76 -2.81
C THR A 154 17.00 -1.03 -1.63
N ILE A 155 17.19 -1.58 -0.42
CA ILE A 155 16.73 -0.91 0.80
C ILE A 155 17.42 0.45 0.89
N ASP A 156 16.60 1.50 0.88
CA ASP A 156 17.08 2.87 0.95
C ASP A 156 16.58 3.49 2.25
N GLU A 157 17.53 3.93 3.09
CA GLU A 157 17.22 4.58 4.36
C GLU A 157 17.14 6.11 4.22
N HIS A 158 17.35 6.63 3.00
CA HIS A 158 17.31 8.08 2.75
C HIS A 158 15.90 8.64 2.87
N ALA A 159 15.77 9.75 3.59
CA ALA A 159 14.50 10.45 3.75
C ALA A 159 14.03 11.12 2.45
N VAL A 160 14.97 11.54 1.60
CA VAL A 160 14.70 12.24 0.34
C VAL A 160 15.51 11.63 -0.81
N VAL A 161 14.85 11.43 -1.93
CA VAL A 161 15.47 10.95 -3.17
C VAL A 161 15.16 11.92 -4.30
N LEU A 162 16.19 12.33 -5.03
CA LEU A 162 16.09 13.17 -6.23
C LEU A 162 16.32 12.33 -7.48
N VAL A 163 15.35 12.33 -8.38
CA VAL A 163 15.44 11.69 -9.70
C VAL A 163 15.63 12.76 -10.77
N LYS A 164 16.74 12.68 -11.51
CA LYS A 164 17.05 13.55 -12.65
C LYS A 164 16.93 12.75 -13.95
N HIS A 165 16.38 13.36 -15.00
CA HIS A 165 16.27 12.76 -16.33
C HIS A 165 15.53 11.42 -16.37
N GLY A 166 14.51 11.27 -15.57
CA GLY A 166 13.77 10.01 -15.33
C GLY A 166 12.86 9.54 -16.48
N GLY A 167 13.17 9.82 -17.73
CA GLY A 167 12.37 9.38 -18.87
C GLY A 167 10.96 9.97 -18.86
N TYR A 168 9.94 9.12 -18.73
CA TYR A 168 8.54 9.56 -18.56
C TYR A 168 8.07 9.54 -17.09
N GLY A 169 9.02 9.37 -16.16
CA GLY A 169 8.75 9.35 -14.70
C GLY A 169 8.41 7.98 -14.12
N GLU A 170 8.43 6.92 -14.94
CA GLU A 170 8.09 5.57 -14.52
C GLU A 170 8.99 5.02 -13.41
N PHE A 171 10.28 5.38 -13.41
CA PHE A 171 11.22 5.03 -12.34
C PHE A 171 10.81 5.68 -11.02
N ALA A 172 10.53 6.98 -11.04
CA ALA A 172 10.15 7.73 -9.85
C ALA A 172 8.84 7.22 -9.26
N LEU A 173 7.85 6.90 -10.11
CA LEU A 173 6.59 6.28 -9.68
C LEU A 173 6.83 4.93 -9.01
N LEU A 174 7.65 4.09 -9.64
CA LEU A 174 7.98 2.77 -9.12
C LEU A 174 8.71 2.85 -7.79
N TYR A 175 9.69 3.77 -7.71
CA TYR A 175 10.46 4.03 -6.49
C TYR A 175 9.55 4.51 -5.34
N ALA A 176 8.69 5.50 -5.60
CA ALA A 176 7.77 6.04 -4.61
C ALA A 176 6.75 5.00 -4.11
N LEU A 177 6.33 4.07 -4.95
CA LEU A 177 5.44 2.96 -4.56
C LEU A 177 6.12 1.97 -3.63
N VAL A 178 7.39 1.64 -3.87
CA VAL A 178 8.14 0.69 -3.05
C VAL A 178 8.60 1.35 -1.74
N HIS A 179 9.07 2.61 -1.81
CA HIS A 179 9.63 3.36 -0.68
C HIS A 179 8.66 4.45 -0.19
N ARG A 180 7.53 4.06 0.36
CA ARG A 180 6.44 4.99 0.75
C ARG A 180 6.79 5.99 1.85
N GLN A 181 7.86 5.74 2.62
CA GLN A 181 8.35 6.65 3.66
C GLN A 181 9.35 7.68 3.11
N THR A 182 9.88 7.46 1.92
CA THR A 182 10.85 8.35 1.26
C THR A 182 10.14 9.40 0.45
N LYS A 183 10.51 10.67 0.59
CA LYS A 183 10.05 11.74 -0.30
C LYS A 183 10.82 11.64 -1.62
N VAL A 184 10.11 11.54 -2.73
CA VAL A 184 10.67 11.44 -4.08
C VAL A 184 10.49 12.77 -4.79
N LEU A 185 11.59 13.42 -5.12
CA LEU A 185 11.62 14.65 -5.90
C LEU A 185 12.02 14.31 -7.33
N VAL A 186 11.29 14.80 -8.31
CA VAL A 186 11.61 14.59 -9.73
C VAL A 186 11.93 15.94 -10.36
N TYR A 187 13.19 16.10 -10.79
CA TYR A 187 13.58 17.26 -11.55
C TYR A 187 13.25 17.06 -13.02
N GLU A 188 12.30 17.85 -13.51
CA GLU A 188 11.87 17.84 -14.90
C GLU A 188 11.54 19.26 -15.37
N THR A 189 12.05 19.63 -16.52
CA THR A 189 11.87 20.97 -17.12
C THR A 189 10.90 20.98 -18.30
N ASP A 190 10.62 19.82 -18.89
CA ASP A 190 9.64 19.68 -19.96
C ASP A 190 8.22 19.67 -19.40
N GLU A 191 7.43 20.67 -19.77
CA GLU A 191 6.06 20.84 -19.25
C GLU A 191 5.12 19.67 -19.60
N ASN A 192 5.30 19.02 -20.75
CA ASN A 192 4.49 17.87 -21.14
C ASN A 192 4.82 16.64 -20.27
N ARG A 193 6.11 16.44 -19.96
CA ARG A 193 6.55 15.35 -19.08
C ARG A 193 6.14 15.60 -17.65
N LYS A 194 6.22 16.85 -17.16
CA LYS A 194 5.68 17.22 -15.84
C LYS A 194 4.20 16.89 -15.72
N ALA A 195 3.40 17.36 -16.69
CA ALA A 195 1.97 17.12 -16.73
C ALA A 195 1.65 15.61 -16.79
N LEU A 196 2.39 14.86 -17.61
CA LEU A 196 2.24 13.42 -17.73
C LEU A 196 2.52 12.70 -16.40
N LEU A 197 3.66 13.01 -15.78
CA LEU A 197 4.05 12.40 -14.50
C LEU A 197 3.06 12.74 -13.39
N THR A 198 2.68 14.01 -13.27
CA THR A 198 1.68 14.46 -12.29
C THR A 198 0.36 13.72 -12.45
N TYR A 199 -0.11 13.56 -13.69
CA TYR A 199 -1.32 12.81 -13.97
C TYR A 199 -1.17 11.32 -13.61
N CYS A 200 -0.03 10.70 -13.94
CA CYS A 200 0.21 9.29 -13.63
C CYS A 200 0.35 9.02 -12.13
N ALA A 201 0.85 10.00 -11.37
CA ALA A 201 0.99 9.94 -9.91
C ALA A 201 -0.34 10.17 -9.16
N GLN A 202 -1.26 10.91 -9.78
CA GLN A 202 -2.53 11.30 -9.16
C GLN A 202 -3.30 10.09 -8.62
N ASP A 203 -3.80 10.20 -7.37
CA ASP A 203 -4.55 9.15 -6.66
C ASP A 203 -3.80 7.82 -6.46
N LEU A 204 -2.50 7.78 -6.80
CA LEU A 204 -1.67 6.59 -6.68
C LEU A 204 -0.68 6.70 -5.51
N ILE A 205 -0.01 7.83 -5.41
CA ILE A 205 1.05 8.12 -4.43
C ILE A 205 0.94 9.56 -3.95
N ASP A 206 1.42 9.81 -2.74
CA ASP A 206 1.43 11.12 -2.07
C ASP A 206 2.85 11.59 -1.69
N ASN A 207 3.86 10.75 -1.90
CA ASN A 207 5.24 10.99 -1.55
C ASN A 207 6.13 11.40 -2.74
N LEU A 208 5.53 11.77 -3.90
CA LEU A 208 6.25 12.23 -5.08
C LEU A 208 5.90 13.69 -5.40
N GLU A 209 6.92 14.50 -5.67
CA GLU A 209 6.81 15.90 -6.05
C GLU A 209 7.66 16.20 -7.28
N VAL A 210 7.11 16.93 -8.26
CA VAL A 210 7.85 17.38 -9.46
C VAL A 210 8.35 18.79 -9.22
N ILE A 211 9.65 19.00 -9.42
CA ILE A 211 10.34 20.29 -9.20
C ILE A 211 10.98 20.78 -10.49
N ASP A 212 11.08 22.09 -10.67
CA ASP A 212 11.68 22.76 -11.83
C ASP A 212 12.99 23.50 -11.50
N SER A 213 13.38 23.54 -10.22
CA SER A 213 14.63 24.14 -9.77
C SER A 213 15.39 23.19 -8.83
N LEU A 214 16.72 23.25 -8.89
CA LEU A 214 17.62 22.42 -8.07
C LEU A 214 18.16 23.14 -6.83
N THR A 215 17.48 24.16 -6.35
CA THR A 215 17.85 24.91 -5.14
C THR A 215 17.98 24.01 -3.90
N ILE A 216 17.38 22.82 -3.94
CA ILE A 216 17.42 21.82 -2.87
C ILE A 216 18.82 21.24 -2.64
N GLU A 217 19.68 21.20 -3.68
CA GLU A 217 21.08 20.73 -3.51
C GLU A 217 21.91 21.66 -2.61
N GLN A 218 21.48 22.91 -2.42
CA GLN A 218 22.17 23.91 -1.60
C GLN A 218 21.66 23.95 -0.16
N GLU A 219 20.51 23.40 0.16
CA GLU A 219 19.90 23.45 1.49
C GLU A 219 20.39 22.35 2.46
N GLY A 220 21.47 21.64 2.14
CA GLY A 220 22.20 20.83 3.11
C GLY A 220 21.40 19.61 3.67
N HIS A 221 20.57 18.98 2.87
CA HIS A 221 20.02 17.68 3.23
C HIS A 221 21.15 16.64 3.24
N ASN A 222 21.72 16.38 4.41
CA ASN A 222 22.76 15.36 4.63
C ASN A 222 22.30 13.93 4.27
N ASP A 223 21.04 13.74 3.85
CA ASP A 223 20.40 12.46 3.56
C ASP A 223 19.66 12.49 2.21
N LEU A 224 20.31 13.08 1.20
CA LEU A 224 19.81 13.16 -0.17
C LEU A 224 20.50 12.15 -1.08
N LYS A 225 19.74 11.23 -1.67
CA LYS A 225 20.23 10.35 -2.73
C LYS A 225 19.80 10.85 -4.10
N VAL A 226 20.72 10.87 -5.06
CA VAL A 226 20.47 11.34 -6.43
C VAL A 226 20.56 10.18 -7.41
N PHE A 227 19.51 10.00 -8.21
CA PHE A 227 19.50 9.15 -9.39
C PHE A 227 19.55 10.00 -10.66
N SER A 228 20.51 9.73 -11.54
CA SER A 228 20.55 10.24 -12.90
C SER A 228 20.38 9.06 -13.85
N LEU A 229 19.29 9.07 -14.62
CA LEU A 229 18.83 7.94 -15.43
C LEU A 229 18.95 8.24 -16.93
#